data_619799e6bc9c9a53a99a0b5e7a41856f
#
_entry.id   619799e6bc9c9a53a99a0b5e7a41856f
#
_cell.length_a   1.000
_cell.length_b   1.000
_cell.length_c   1.000
_cell.angle_alpha   90.00
_cell.angle_beta   90.00
_cell.angle_gamma   90.00
#
_symmetry.space_group_name_H-M   'P 1'
#
loop_
_entity.id
_entity.type
_entity.pdbx_description
1 polymer ?
#
loop_
_entity_poly.entity_id
_entity_poly.type
_entity_poly.pdbx_seq_one_letter_code
_entity_poly.pdbx_strand_id
1 'polypeptide(L)'
;MNANAKGKRGEREVATIIRKDLEVDCRRTPNSGGLSFKGDLKIVTQDSHLRKHHLEVKNTKSLILPQWIKQITNDCPVDGIPLLIYKHKGKWRADMRLNDWIGDQLTIQELLKNK
;
A
#
# COMPACT_ATOMS: atom_id res chain seq x y z
N MET A 1 -20.91 1.78 12.58
CA MET A 1 -20.30 1.84 11.24
C MET A 1 -20.16 0.44 10.69
N ASN A 2 -20.61 0.19 9.47
CA ASN A 2 -20.48 -1.14 8.89
C ASN A 2 -19.06 -1.35 8.33
N ALA A 3 -18.74 -2.60 8.00
CA ALA A 3 -17.39 -2.97 7.56
C ALA A 3 -16.93 -2.22 6.29
N ASN A 4 -17.85 -2.00 5.32
CA ASN A 4 -17.53 -1.31 4.09
C ASN A 4 -17.17 0.17 4.33
N ALA A 5 -17.96 0.84 5.17
CA ALA A 5 -17.69 2.24 5.51
C ALA A 5 -16.37 2.38 6.26
N LYS A 6 -16.08 1.44 7.17
CA LYS A 6 -14.83 1.42 7.93
C LYS A 6 -13.64 1.20 7.01
N GLY A 7 -13.77 0.29 6.04
CA GLY A 7 -12.72 0.03 5.05
C GLY A 7 -12.42 1.26 4.21
N LYS A 8 -13.45 1.91 3.65
CA LYS A 8 -13.29 3.12 2.84
C LYS A 8 -12.67 4.27 3.64
N ARG A 9 -13.06 4.38 4.91
CA ARG A 9 -12.49 5.40 5.80
C ARG A 9 -10.99 5.18 6.00
N GLY A 10 -10.58 3.91 6.20
CA GLY A 10 -9.17 3.56 6.34
C GLY A 10 -8.38 3.89 5.08
N GLU A 11 -8.91 3.56 3.91
CA GLU A 11 -8.29 3.87 2.63
C GLU A 11 -8.07 5.39 2.47
N ARG A 12 -9.09 6.19 2.77
CA ARG A 12 -8.99 7.65 2.69
C ARG A 12 -7.96 8.21 3.67
N GLU A 13 -7.94 7.68 4.87
CA GLU A 13 -7.00 8.11 5.92
C GLU A 13 -5.56 7.85 5.48
N VAL A 14 -5.28 6.64 5.01
CA VAL A 14 -3.94 6.28 4.52
C VAL A 14 -3.55 7.09 3.30
N ALA A 15 -4.46 7.27 2.34
CA ALA A 15 -4.20 8.08 1.16
C ALA A 15 -3.83 9.52 1.54
N THR A 16 -4.52 10.09 2.53
CA THR A 16 -4.23 11.43 3.02
C THR A 16 -2.83 11.51 3.63
N ILE A 17 -2.45 10.52 4.43
CA ILE A 17 -1.12 10.46 5.04
C ILE A 17 -0.05 10.40 3.95
N ILE A 18 -0.22 9.53 2.96
CA ILE A 18 0.75 9.37 1.87
C ILE A 18 0.90 10.67 1.08
N ARG A 19 -0.22 11.30 0.70
CA ARG A 19 -0.17 12.57 -0.04
C ARG A 19 0.58 13.65 0.73
N LYS A 20 0.30 13.76 2.01
CA LYS A 20 0.88 14.80 2.86
C LYS A 20 2.36 14.56 3.13
N ASP A 21 2.70 13.33 3.52
CA ASP A 21 4.04 13.03 4.00
C ASP A 21 5.04 12.80 2.86
N LEU A 22 4.58 12.20 1.75
CA LEU A 22 5.46 11.96 0.60
C LEU A 22 5.33 13.03 -0.50
N GLU A 23 4.38 13.94 -0.38
CA GLU A 23 4.12 14.99 -1.36
C GLU A 23 3.90 14.41 -2.77
N VAL A 24 3.13 13.32 -2.84
CA VAL A 24 2.74 12.66 -4.10
C VAL A 24 1.23 12.53 -4.14
N ASP A 25 0.69 12.31 -5.33
CA ASP A 25 -0.73 11.98 -5.45
C ASP A 25 -0.95 10.54 -5.06
N CYS A 26 -2.02 10.30 -4.32
CA CYS A 26 -2.42 8.96 -3.91
C CYS A 26 -3.94 8.92 -3.87
N ARG A 27 -4.52 8.00 -4.63
CA ARG A 27 -5.97 7.92 -4.83
C ARG A 27 -6.48 6.53 -4.53
N ARG A 28 -7.72 6.48 -4.04
CA ARG A 28 -8.44 5.21 -3.95
C ARG A 28 -8.72 4.71 -5.36
N THR A 29 -8.52 3.40 -5.56
CA THR A 29 -8.89 2.79 -6.83
C THR A 29 -10.41 2.59 -6.89
N PRO A 30 -11.02 2.75 -8.07
CA PRO A 30 -12.44 2.44 -8.21
C PRO A 30 -12.69 0.97 -7.88
N ASN A 31 -13.73 0.72 -7.10
CA ASN A 31 -14.08 -0.63 -6.67
C ASN A 31 -15.05 -1.26 -7.66
N SER A 32 -14.58 -1.47 -8.90
CA SER A 32 -15.38 -2.14 -9.92
C SER A 32 -14.66 -3.37 -10.43
N GLY A 33 -15.36 -4.50 -10.41
CA GLY A 33 -14.83 -5.73 -10.97
C GLY A 33 -14.46 -5.55 -12.42
N GLY A 34 -13.33 -6.09 -12.84
CA GLY A 34 -12.89 -6.02 -14.21
C GLY A 34 -11.87 -4.94 -14.51
N LEU A 35 -11.54 -4.09 -13.57
CA LEU A 35 -10.46 -3.14 -13.76
C LEU A 35 -9.11 -3.86 -13.72
N SER A 36 -8.15 -3.36 -14.50
CA SER A 36 -6.82 -3.94 -14.57
C SER A 36 -6.01 -3.74 -13.29
N PHE A 37 -6.32 -2.72 -12.50
CA PHE A 37 -5.62 -2.45 -11.26
C PHE A 37 -6.41 -3.01 -10.08
N LYS A 38 -5.76 -3.92 -9.35
CA LYS A 38 -6.28 -4.49 -8.11
C LYS A 38 -5.46 -3.94 -6.96
N GLY A 39 -6.07 -3.43 -5.97
CA GLY A 39 -5.43 -2.81 -4.82
C GLY A 39 -6.28 -1.65 -4.37
N ASP A 40 -6.11 -1.24 -3.14
CA ASP A 40 -6.98 -0.23 -2.54
C ASP A 40 -6.55 1.18 -2.88
N LEU A 41 -5.26 1.42 -3.01
CA LEU A 41 -4.70 2.74 -3.29
C LEU A 41 -3.70 2.67 -4.43
N LYS A 42 -3.65 3.74 -5.21
CA LYS A 42 -2.70 3.91 -6.29
C LYS A 42 -1.89 5.17 -6.05
N ILE A 43 -0.57 5.05 -6.04
CA ILE A 43 0.35 6.19 -5.97
C ILE A 43 0.60 6.67 -7.38
N VAL A 44 0.27 7.94 -7.66
CA VAL A 44 0.43 8.55 -8.97
C VAL A 44 1.67 9.43 -8.92
N THR A 45 2.75 8.96 -9.52
CA THR A 45 4.05 9.63 -9.48
C THR A 45 4.87 9.29 -10.71
N GLN A 46 5.85 10.12 -11.03
CA GLN A 46 6.84 9.85 -12.06
C GLN A 46 7.93 8.88 -11.55
N ASP A 47 8.05 8.71 -10.24
CA ASP A 47 9.02 7.80 -9.64
C ASP A 47 8.64 6.35 -9.94
N SER A 48 9.40 5.70 -10.82
CA SER A 48 9.11 4.34 -11.25
C SER A 48 9.22 3.32 -10.12
N HIS A 49 10.11 3.54 -9.16
CA HIS A 49 10.26 2.64 -8.02
C HIS A 49 9.08 2.76 -7.06
N LEU A 50 8.69 3.99 -6.72
CA LEU A 50 7.56 4.21 -5.82
C LEU A 50 6.26 3.64 -6.39
N ARG A 51 6.06 3.76 -7.72
CA ARG A 51 4.86 3.22 -8.39
C ARG A 51 4.74 1.70 -8.32
N LYS A 52 5.83 0.98 -8.07
CA LYS A 52 5.80 -0.48 -7.96
C LYS A 52 5.09 -0.98 -6.73
N HIS A 53 4.94 -0.14 -5.73
CA HIS A 53 4.28 -0.54 -4.48
C HIS A 53 2.79 -0.72 -4.70
N HIS A 54 2.32 -1.95 -4.44
CA HIS A 54 0.92 -2.33 -4.57
C HIS A 54 0.30 -2.32 -3.18
N LEU A 55 -0.56 -1.34 -2.93
CA LEU A 55 -1.06 -1.05 -1.59
C LEU A 55 -2.42 -1.67 -1.33
N GLU A 56 -2.51 -2.43 -0.25
CA GLU A 56 -3.76 -2.92 0.33
C GLU A 56 -3.91 -2.32 1.72
N VAL A 57 -5.10 -1.82 2.03
CA VAL A 57 -5.38 -1.20 3.32
C VAL A 57 -6.45 -2.00 4.04
N LYS A 58 -6.15 -2.41 5.27
CA LYS A 58 -7.07 -3.15 6.12
C LYS A 58 -7.33 -2.35 7.41
N ASN A 59 -8.59 -2.04 7.63
CA ASN A 59 -9.05 -1.33 8.82
C ASN A 59 -10.16 -2.15 9.47
N THR A 60 -9.76 -3.19 10.21
CA THR A 60 -10.67 -4.15 10.80
C THR A 60 -10.38 -4.33 12.29
N LYS A 61 -11.38 -4.85 13.01
CA LYS A 61 -11.22 -5.16 14.42
C LYS A 61 -10.23 -6.29 14.66
N SER A 62 -10.28 -7.32 13.81
CA SER A 62 -9.48 -8.54 13.97
C SER A 62 -8.37 -8.56 12.95
N LEU A 63 -7.19 -8.97 13.36
CA LEU A 63 -6.05 -9.13 12.47
C LEU A 63 -6.03 -10.56 11.94
N ILE A 64 -6.07 -10.70 10.63
CA ILE A 64 -5.95 -12.00 9.95
C ILE A 64 -4.83 -11.94 8.91
N LEU A 65 -3.64 -11.60 9.39
CA LEU A 65 -2.48 -11.32 8.55
C LEU A 65 -2.17 -12.40 7.51
N PRO A 66 -2.19 -13.71 7.84
CA PRO A 66 -1.89 -14.73 6.83
C PRO A 66 -2.82 -14.68 5.62
N GLN A 67 -4.11 -14.46 5.84
CA GLN A 67 -5.08 -14.35 4.74
C GLN A 67 -4.85 -13.08 3.92
N TRP A 68 -4.60 -11.97 4.58
CA TRP A 68 -4.32 -10.70 3.90
C TRP A 68 -3.06 -10.77 3.07
N ILE A 69 -2.01 -11.38 3.61
CA ILE A 69 -0.74 -11.55 2.90
C ILE A 69 -0.95 -12.41 1.65
N LYS A 70 -1.71 -13.49 1.78
CA LYS A 70 -2.05 -14.35 0.65
C LYS A 70 -2.80 -13.56 -0.43
N GLN A 71 -3.80 -12.78 -0.04
CA GLN A 71 -4.60 -11.98 -0.96
C GLN A 71 -3.74 -10.97 -1.70
N ILE A 72 -2.96 -10.17 -0.99
CA ILE A 72 -2.15 -9.13 -1.60
C ILE A 72 -1.07 -9.72 -2.52
N THR A 73 -0.49 -10.86 -2.14
CA THR A 73 0.49 -11.55 -2.96
C THR A 73 -0.12 -12.03 -4.26
N ASN A 74 -1.33 -12.58 -4.21
CA ASN A 74 -2.04 -13.06 -5.40
C ASN A 74 -2.46 -11.91 -6.33
N ASP A 75 -2.83 -10.77 -5.77
CA ASP A 75 -3.32 -9.63 -6.54
C ASP A 75 -2.20 -8.73 -7.06
N CYS A 76 -1.02 -8.80 -6.46
CA CYS A 76 0.10 -7.97 -6.85
C CYS A 76 0.71 -8.44 -8.18
N PRO A 77 1.00 -7.53 -9.11
CA PRO A 77 1.74 -7.90 -10.32
C PRO A 77 3.10 -8.52 -10.00
N VAL A 78 3.61 -9.34 -10.91
CA VAL A 78 4.88 -10.08 -10.71
C VAL A 78 6.04 -9.13 -10.39
N ASP A 79 6.08 -7.98 -11.04
CA ASP A 79 7.11 -6.96 -10.85
C ASP A 79 6.75 -5.92 -9.80
N GLY A 80 5.63 -6.11 -9.12
CA GLY A 80 5.17 -5.19 -8.07
C GLY A 80 5.70 -5.56 -6.70
N ILE A 81 5.61 -4.62 -5.79
CA ILE A 81 5.99 -4.78 -4.39
C ILE A 81 4.72 -4.77 -3.54
N PRO A 82 4.30 -5.92 -2.99
CA PRO A 82 3.10 -5.94 -2.15
C PRO A 82 3.37 -5.22 -0.83
N LEU A 83 2.52 -4.26 -0.51
CA LEU A 83 2.61 -3.47 0.71
C LEU A 83 1.26 -3.47 1.41
N LEU A 84 1.19 -4.22 2.49
CA LEU A 84 -0.02 -4.33 3.31
C LEU A 84 0.01 -3.29 4.42
N ILE A 85 -0.99 -2.44 4.46
CA ILE A 85 -1.12 -1.40 5.46
C ILE A 85 -2.35 -1.72 6.32
N TYR A 86 -2.15 -1.83 7.62
CA TYR A 86 -3.23 -2.18 8.54
C TYR A 86 -3.12 -1.39 9.84
N LYS A 87 -4.25 -1.23 10.51
CA LYS A 87 -4.31 -0.52 11.78
C LYS A 87 -4.32 -1.51 12.94
N HIS A 88 -3.46 -1.27 13.92
CA HIS A 88 -3.42 -2.08 15.13
C HIS A 88 -3.12 -1.16 16.32
N LYS A 89 -3.98 -1.23 17.32
CA LYS A 89 -3.86 -0.40 18.53
C LYS A 89 -3.72 1.09 18.20
N GLY A 90 -4.54 1.56 17.26
CA GLY A 90 -4.58 2.96 16.86
C GLY A 90 -3.43 3.44 15.98
N LYS A 91 -2.53 2.55 15.58
CA LYS A 91 -1.38 2.89 14.75
C LYS A 91 -1.46 2.19 13.40
N TRP A 92 -1.16 2.93 12.33
CA TRP A 92 -0.99 2.33 11.02
C TRP A 92 0.36 1.63 10.93
N ARG A 93 0.35 0.41 10.40
CA ARG A 93 1.54 -0.43 10.25
C ARG A 93 1.66 -0.85 8.80
N ALA A 94 2.89 -1.10 8.37
CA ALA A 94 3.17 -1.56 7.00
C ALA A 94 3.90 -2.89 7.06
N ASP A 95 3.42 -3.85 6.25
CA ASP A 95 4.02 -5.17 6.13
C ASP A 95 4.47 -5.38 4.69
N MET A 96 5.70 -5.83 4.50
CA MET A 96 6.25 -6.19 3.20
C MET A 96 7.27 -7.30 3.36
N ARG A 97 7.62 -7.95 2.24
CA ARG A 97 8.66 -8.97 2.26
C ARG A 97 10.00 -8.34 2.60
N LEU A 98 10.81 -9.05 3.37
CA LEU A 98 12.12 -8.53 3.77
C LEU A 98 12.98 -8.14 2.57
N ASN A 99 12.94 -8.95 1.51
CA ASN A 99 13.71 -8.66 0.29
C ASN A 99 13.26 -7.35 -0.37
N ASP A 100 11.96 -7.05 -0.35
CA ASP A 100 11.44 -5.80 -0.91
C ASP A 100 11.86 -4.61 -0.06
N TRP A 101 11.83 -4.75 1.26
CA TRP A 101 12.31 -3.70 2.15
C TRP A 101 13.79 -3.41 1.96
N ILE A 102 14.60 -4.47 1.84
CA ILE A 102 16.03 -4.31 1.53
C ILE A 102 16.21 -3.62 0.19
N GLY A 103 15.42 -4.00 -0.82
CA GLY A 103 15.46 -3.35 -2.13
C GLY A 103 15.16 -1.86 -2.05
N ASP A 104 14.16 -1.48 -1.25
CA ASP A 104 13.82 -0.07 -1.02
C ASP A 104 15.00 0.68 -0.38
N GLN A 105 15.65 0.07 0.60
CA GLN A 105 16.81 0.69 1.27
C GLN A 105 17.98 0.86 0.32
N LEU A 106 18.23 -0.13 -0.55
CA LEU A 106 19.28 -0.03 -1.56
C LEU A 106 19.01 1.09 -2.56
N THR A 107 17.76 1.26 -2.95
CA THR A 107 17.34 2.35 -3.84
C THR A 107 17.60 3.70 -3.19
N ILE A 108 17.26 3.84 -1.91
CA ILE A 108 17.52 5.08 -1.17
C ILE A 108 19.02 5.36 -1.09
N GLN A 109 19.83 4.35 -0.78
CA GLN A 109 21.29 4.51 -0.73
C GLN A 109 21.86 4.95 -2.07
N GLU A 110 21.37 4.38 -3.16
CA GLU A 110 21.81 4.75 -4.51
C GLU A 110 21.48 6.21 -4.83
N LEU A 111 20.28 6.65 -4.49
CA LEU A 111 19.87 8.05 -4.68
C LEU A 111 20.73 9.01 -3.86
N LEU A 112 21.09 8.64 -2.64
CA LEU A 112 21.94 9.46 -1.78
C LEU A 112 23.37 9.57 -2.31
N LYS A 113 23.88 8.52 -2.93
CA LYS A 113 25.24 8.55 -3.54
C LYS A 113 25.32 9.50 -4.72
N ASN A 114 24.21 9.73 -5.41
CA ASN A 114 24.15 10.55 -6.62
C ASN A 114 23.88 12.03 -6.34
N LYS A 115 23.86 12.41 -5.08
CA LYS A 115 23.69 13.82 -4.70
C LYS A 115 25.03 14.55 -4.57
#